data_ce511a818a9917beeff0bbacae5af4f8
#
_entry.id   ce511a818a9917beeff0bbacae5af4f8
#
_cell.length_a   1.000
_cell.length_b   1.000
_cell.length_c   1.000
_cell.angle_alpha   90.00
_cell.angle_beta   90.00
_cell.angle_gamma   90.00
#
_symmetry.space_group_name_H-M   'P 1'
#
loop_
_entity.id
_entity.type
_entity.pdbx_description
1 polymer ?
#
loop_
_entity_poly.entity_id
_entity_poly.type
_entity_poly.pdbx_seq_one_letter_code
_entity_poly.pdbx_strand_id
1 'polypeptide(L)'
;MAEIHFDGVGKVYPGGTRAIEDVSFEIHDGEFVVLVGPSGCGKSTLLRMVAGLEEITEGEIRIGDRVVNDVPPKDRDIAMVFQNYALYPHMTVYDNMAFGLKLRKFSKDEIERRVQEAARVLEITEYLQRKPKALSGGQRQRVAMGRAIVREPSAFLMDEPLSNLDAKLRVQMRSELGLLHARLKTTTMYVTHDQVEAMTLGDRVAVIRKGILQQVDAPQELYKNPANLFVAGFIGSPAMNFIGGQVSNGHFDYGTGKLPVTRDIAAGSGRVVAGIRPEHFFVPQGELHPDQGVEAEVGLVEQLGSDALVHFELDVAPVLTPDIRELLEDAGEDASSLGDTTKAVARVDPLATPRPGDRIVLGVETDKMHFFSEDTGEVI
;
A
#
# COMPACT_ATOMS: atom_id res chain seq x y z
N MET A 1 -7.23 -20.65 -13.71
CA MET A 1 -6.27 -19.85 -12.93
C MET A 1 -6.40 -20.35 -11.52
N ALA A 2 -5.66 -19.93 -10.56
CA ALA A 2 -5.68 -20.59 -9.27
C ALA A 2 -5.77 -19.57 -8.12
N GLU A 3 -6.58 -19.86 -7.12
CA GLU A 3 -6.60 -19.13 -5.84
C GLU A 3 -5.31 -19.38 -5.07
N ILE A 4 -4.93 -18.45 -4.19
CA ILE A 4 -3.81 -18.61 -3.27
C ILE A 4 -4.34 -18.46 -1.85
N HIS A 5 -4.16 -19.50 -1.02
CA HIS A 5 -4.58 -19.50 0.38
C HIS A 5 -3.37 -19.50 1.30
N PHE A 6 -3.42 -18.66 2.30
CA PHE A 6 -2.49 -18.62 3.42
C PHE A 6 -3.24 -19.03 4.68
N ASP A 7 -2.75 -20.05 5.38
CA ASP A 7 -3.36 -20.58 6.61
C ASP A 7 -2.30 -20.67 7.72
N GLY A 8 -2.35 -19.74 8.67
CA GLY A 8 -1.44 -19.64 9.79
C GLY A 8 0.03 -19.52 9.38
N VAL A 9 0.32 -18.85 8.27
CA VAL A 9 1.66 -18.83 7.67
C VAL A 9 2.64 -18.04 8.52
N GLY A 10 3.75 -18.70 8.87
CA GLY A 10 4.85 -18.10 9.62
C GLY A 10 6.22 -18.36 9.00
N LYS A 11 7.14 -17.44 9.25
CA LYS A 11 8.56 -17.55 8.88
C LYS A 11 9.47 -17.15 10.01
N VAL A 12 10.25 -18.13 10.46
CA VAL A 12 11.34 -17.92 11.42
C VAL A 12 12.66 -18.26 10.73
N TYR A 13 13.58 -17.30 10.70
CA TYR A 13 14.92 -17.50 10.15
C TYR A 13 15.83 -18.22 11.13
N PRO A 14 16.90 -18.89 10.64
CA PRO A 14 17.96 -19.38 11.51
C PRO A 14 18.49 -18.24 12.40
N GLY A 15 18.48 -18.42 13.73
CA GLY A 15 18.81 -17.38 14.71
C GLY A 15 17.61 -16.78 15.43
N GLY A 16 16.38 -17.23 15.12
CA GLY A 16 15.16 -16.91 15.89
C GLY A 16 14.43 -15.65 15.43
N THR A 17 14.92 -14.97 14.40
CA THR A 17 14.21 -13.79 13.85
C THR A 17 12.92 -14.20 13.17
N ARG A 18 11.77 -13.80 13.71
CA ARG A 18 10.45 -14.00 13.11
C ARG A 18 10.16 -12.88 12.11
N ALA A 19 10.00 -13.25 10.85
CA ALA A 19 9.73 -12.31 9.76
C ALA A 19 8.25 -12.27 9.34
N ILE A 20 7.54 -13.39 9.55
CA ILE A 20 6.09 -13.51 9.29
C ILE A 20 5.50 -14.25 10.47
N GLU A 21 4.32 -13.82 10.92
CA GLU A 21 3.63 -14.37 12.07
C GLU A 21 2.14 -14.51 11.79
N ASP A 22 1.66 -15.77 11.79
CA ASP A 22 0.25 -16.17 11.73
C ASP A 22 -0.57 -15.45 10.63
N VAL A 23 -0.01 -15.35 9.42
CA VAL A 23 -0.68 -14.70 8.31
C VAL A 23 -1.69 -15.65 7.67
N SER A 24 -2.97 -15.24 7.72
CA SER A 24 -4.09 -16.00 7.14
C SER A 24 -4.97 -15.08 6.30
N PHE A 25 -5.04 -15.33 5.01
CA PHE A 25 -5.95 -14.71 4.06
C PHE A 25 -5.93 -15.48 2.73
N GLU A 26 -6.81 -15.10 1.81
CA GLU A 26 -6.89 -15.71 0.47
C GLU A 26 -6.85 -14.66 -0.63
N ILE A 27 -6.32 -15.06 -1.78
CA ILE A 27 -6.38 -14.31 -3.04
C ILE A 27 -7.26 -15.14 -3.98
N HIS A 28 -8.40 -14.57 -4.38
CA HIS A 28 -9.36 -15.27 -5.22
C HIS A 28 -8.87 -15.43 -6.66
N ASP A 29 -9.48 -16.35 -7.40
CA ASP A 29 -9.16 -16.57 -8.81
C ASP A 29 -9.36 -15.30 -9.64
N GLY A 30 -8.31 -14.87 -10.33
CA GLY A 30 -8.31 -13.66 -11.14
C GLY A 30 -8.22 -12.34 -10.36
N GLU A 31 -8.06 -12.37 -9.04
CA GLU A 31 -7.94 -11.18 -8.19
C GLU A 31 -6.52 -10.58 -8.24
N PHE A 32 -6.44 -9.26 -8.14
CA PHE A 32 -5.20 -8.51 -7.97
C PHE A 32 -5.06 -8.03 -6.52
N VAL A 33 -4.26 -8.74 -5.72
CA VAL A 33 -4.00 -8.35 -4.33
C VAL A 33 -2.65 -7.68 -4.21
N VAL A 34 -2.65 -6.50 -3.59
CA VAL A 34 -1.43 -5.72 -3.33
C VAL A 34 -1.03 -5.83 -1.86
N LEU A 35 0.21 -6.22 -1.60
CA LEU A 35 0.81 -6.20 -0.27
C LEU A 35 1.54 -4.89 -0.04
N VAL A 36 1.18 -4.19 1.01
CA VAL A 36 1.81 -2.93 1.42
C VAL A 36 2.23 -2.97 2.90
N GLY A 37 3.09 -2.05 3.27
CA GLY A 37 3.58 -1.88 4.64
C GLY A 37 4.98 -1.28 4.67
N PRO A 38 5.51 -0.97 5.84
CA PRO A 38 6.85 -0.43 6.04
C PRO A 38 7.97 -1.27 5.43
N SER A 39 9.13 -0.66 5.26
CA SER A 39 10.33 -1.40 4.82
C SER A 39 10.69 -2.48 5.83
N GLY A 40 10.98 -3.69 5.34
CA GLY A 40 11.34 -4.82 6.21
C GLY A 40 10.18 -5.51 6.93
N CYS A 41 8.92 -5.13 6.72
CA CYS A 41 7.76 -5.75 7.38
C CYS A 41 7.41 -7.18 6.92
N GLY A 42 8.13 -7.77 5.94
CA GLY A 42 7.93 -9.16 5.51
C GLY A 42 7.23 -9.38 4.16
N LYS A 43 6.80 -8.32 3.44
CA LYS A 43 6.09 -8.42 2.15
C LYS A 43 6.79 -9.32 1.12
N SER A 44 8.06 -8.99 0.81
CA SER A 44 8.84 -9.78 -0.16
C SER A 44 9.15 -11.19 0.36
N THR A 45 9.25 -11.38 1.69
CA THR A 45 9.39 -12.72 2.28
C THR A 45 8.13 -13.55 2.00
N LEU A 46 6.94 -13.00 2.25
CA LEU A 46 5.67 -13.67 1.99
C LEU A 46 5.52 -14.02 0.50
N LEU A 47 5.82 -13.07 -0.40
CA LEU A 47 5.82 -13.31 -1.85
C LEU A 47 6.81 -14.43 -2.24
N ARG A 48 8.03 -14.44 -1.68
CA ARG A 48 9.04 -15.45 -1.96
C ARG A 48 8.66 -16.83 -1.41
N MET A 49 7.93 -16.90 -0.32
CA MET A 49 7.37 -18.17 0.19
C MET A 49 6.34 -18.73 -0.80
N VAL A 50 5.45 -17.92 -1.38
CA VAL A 50 4.56 -18.37 -2.46
C VAL A 50 5.37 -18.83 -3.69
N ALA A 51 6.44 -18.13 -4.03
CA ALA A 51 7.32 -18.51 -5.13
C ALA A 51 8.14 -19.79 -4.89
N GLY A 52 8.24 -20.25 -3.64
CA GLY A 52 9.12 -21.36 -3.22
C GLY A 52 10.60 -20.99 -3.21
N LEU A 53 10.90 -19.70 -3.18
CA LEU A 53 12.25 -19.15 -3.04
C LEU A 53 12.66 -18.96 -1.58
N GLU A 54 11.68 -19.09 -0.67
CA GLU A 54 11.86 -19.04 0.77
C GLU A 54 11.03 -20.17 1.39
N GLU A 55 11.57 -20.83 2.42
CA GLU A 55 10.89 -21.92 3.12
C GLU A 55 9.79 -21.39 4.04
N ILE A 56 8.67 -22.09 4.10
CA ILE A 56 7.58 -21.87 5.05
C ILE A 56 7.91 -22.64 6.31
N THR A 57 8.00 -21.96 7.46
CA THR A 57 8.36 -22.64 8.73
C THR A 57 7.15 -23.02 9.56
N GLU A 58 6.03 -22.32 9.39
CA GLU A 58 4.77 -22.58 10.11
C GLU A 58 3.61 -22.38 9.14
N GLY A 59 2.49 -23.06 9.37
CA GLY A 59 1.30 -22.96 8.55
C GLY A 59 1.42 -23.57 7.16
N GLU A 60 0.50 -23.19 6.26
CA GLU A 60 0.35 -23.82 4.95
C GLU A 60 0.04 -22.76 3.88
N ILE A 61 0.65 -22.91 2.70
CA ILE A 61 0.27 -22.16 1.50
C ILE A 61 -0.27 -23.14 0.46
N ARG A 62 -1.43 -22.79 -0.14
CA ARG A 62 -2.03 -23.51 -1.26
C ARG A 62 -2.09 -22.64 -2.51
N ILE A 63 -1.88 -23.27 -3.66
CA ILE A 63 -2.14 -22.69 -4.99
C ILE A 63 -3.15 -23.60 -5.68
N GLY A 64 -4.39 -23.14 -5.85
CA GLY A 64 -5.53 -23.99 -6.14
C GLY A 64 -5.72 -25.05 -5.07
N ASP A 65 -5.98 -26.28 -5.45
CA ASP A 65 -6.17 -27.40 -4.51
C ASP A 65 -4.85 -27.97 -3.95
N ARG A 66 -3.70 -27.41 -4.34
CA ARG A 66 -2.39 -28.02 -4.02
C ARG A 66 -1.66 -27.27 -2.92
N VAL A 67 -1.30 -27.95 -1.84
CA VAL A 67 -0.32 -27.47 -0.84
C VAL A 67 1.04 -27.38 -1.51
N VAL A 68 1.72 -26.23 -1.34
CA VAL A 68 2.98 -25.93 -2.03
C VAL A 68 4.19 -25.83 -1.11
N ASN A 69 4.05 -26.08 0.19
CA ASN A 69 5.14 -25.96 1.16
C ASN A 69 6.43 -26.63 0.67
N ASP A 70 6.36 -27.91 0.26
CA ASP A 70 7.50 -28.72 -0.20
C ASP A 70 7.66 -28.77 -1.73
N VAL A 71 6.87 -27.96 -2.47
CA VAL A 71 6.92 -27.96 -3.93
C VAL A 71 8.03 -27.00 -4.40
N PRO A 72 9.00 -27.46 -5.20
CA PRO A 72 10.05 -26.58 -5.71
C PRO A 72 9.49 -25.51 -6.67
N PRO A 73 10.13 -24.33 -6.79
CA PRO A 73 9.62 -23.19 -7.58
C PRO A 73 9.22 -23.53 -9.04
N LYS A 74 9.97 -24.41 -9.68
CA LYS A 74 9.73 -24.80 -11.10
C LYS A 74 8.39 -25.53 -11.30
N ASP A 75 7.85 -26.16 -10.24
CA ASP A 75 6.68 -27.03 -10.27
C ASP A 75 5.42 -26.38 -9.66
N ARG A 76 5.50 -25.08 -9.25
CA ARG A 76 4.38 -24.31 -8.66
C ARG A 76 3.46 -23.64 -9.67
N ASP A 77 3.80 -23.72 -10.96
CA ASP A 77 3.07 -23.08 -12.08
C ASP A 77 2.80 -21.58 -11.89
N ILE A 78 3.76 -20.87 -11.32
CA ILE A 78 3.74 -19.42 -11.11
C ILE A 78 4.77 -18.72 -12.01
N ALA A 79 4.58 -17.41 -12.23
CA ALA A 79 5.60 -16.56 -12.84
C ALA A 79 5.90 -15.38 -11.95
N MET A 80 7.20 -15.07 -11.78
CA MET A 80 7.65 -13.97 -10.93
C MET A 80 8.33 -12.87 -11.75
N VAL A 81 7.96 -11.63 -11.48
CA VAL A 81 8.63 -10.41 -11.96
C VAL A 81 9.39 -9.81 -10.79
N PHE A 82 10.71 -9.69 -10.94
CA PHE A 82 11.60 -9.18 -9.91
C PHE A 82 11.79 -7.67 -10.05
N GLN A 83 12.11 -7.00 -8.96
CA GLN A 83 12.41 -5.58 -8.88
C GLN A 83 13.48 -5.12 -9.89
N ASN A 84 14.51 -5.92 -10.12
CA ASN A 84 15.59 -5.63 -11.06
C ASN A 84 15.36 -6.20 -12.47
N TYR A 85 14.11 -6.60 -12.78
CA TYR A 85 13.67 -7.21 -14.03
C TYR A 85 14.33 -8.58 -14.35
N ALA A 86 15.49 -8.88 -13.80
CA ALA A 86 16.26 -10.12 -13.97
C ALA A 86 16.40 -10.59 -15.44
N LEU A 87 16.57 -9.64 -16.38
CA LEU A 87 16.76 -9.96 -17.81
C LEU A 87 18.15 -10.51 -18.06
N TYR A 88 18.25 -11.49 -18.95
CA TYR A 88 19.53 -12.03 -19.44
C TYR A 88 20.17 -11.02 -20.41
N PRO A 89 21.26 -10.32 -20.04
CA PRO A 89 21.76 -9.17 -20.80
C PRO A 89 22.39 -9.57 -22.15
N HIS A 90 22.82 -10.81 -22.30
CA HIS A 90 23.43 -11.35 -23.52
C HIS A 90 22.40 -11.84 -24.55
N MET A 91 21.16 -12.09 -24.14
CA MET A 91 20.05 -12.55 -24.97
C MET A 91 19.29 -11.37 -25.60
N THR A 92 18.66 -11.60 -26.74
CA THR A 92 17.68 -10.67 -27.30
C THR A 92 16.41 -10.61 -26.46
N VAL A 93 15.50 -9.65 -26.73
CA VAL A 93 14.16 -9.62 -26.14
C VAL A 93 13.42 -10.92 -26.43
N TYR A 94 13.44 -11.35 -27.70
CA TYR A 94 12.83 -12.62 -28.13
C TYR A 94 13.37 -13.80 -27.33
N ASP A 95 14.69 -13.93 -27.20
CA ASP A 95 15.31 -15.05 -26.47
C ASP A 95 15.02 -14.99 -24.98
N ASN A 96 14.95 -13.79 -24.38
CA ASN A 96 14.53 -13.61 -22.99
C ASN A 96 13.14 -14.15 -22.77
N MET A 97 12.18 -13.81 -23.64
CA MET A 97 10.79 -14.28 -23.57
C MET A 97 10.68 -15.79 -23.83
N ALA A 98 11.37 -16.28 -24.86
CA ALA A 98 11.34 -17.68 -25.29
C ALA A 98 12.02 -18.64 -24.31
N PHE A 99 12.92 -18.16 -23.44
CA PHE A 99 13.81 -18.99 -22.64
C PHE A 99 13.07 -20.03 -21.79
N GLY A 100 12.05 -19.62 -21.06
CA GLY A 100 11.25 -20.51 -20.21
C GLY A 100 10.49 -21.58 -21.02
N LEU A 101 10.00 -21.23 -22.20
CA LEU A 101 9.31 -22.17 -23.10
C LEU A 101 10.29 -23.19 -23.72
N LYS A 102 11.51 -22.75 -24.08
CA LYS A 102 12.59 -23.64 -24.56
C LYS A 102 12.95 -24.68 -23.49
N LEU A 103 13.08 -24.28 -22.23
CA LEU A 103 13.36 -25.21 -21.12
C LEU A 103 12.25 -26.23 -20.90
N ARG A 104 10.99 -25.83 -21.10
CA ARG A 104 9.81 -26.71 -21.01
C ARG A 104 9.61 -27.55 -22.30
N LYS A 105 10.52 -27.44 -23.28
CA LYS A 105 10.52 -28.21 -24.54
C LYS A 105 9.29 -28.00 -25.44
N PHE A 106 8.69 -26.79 -25.41
CA PHE A 106 7.65 -26.44 -26.39
C PHE A 106 8.20 -26.49 -27.81
N SER A 107 7.31 -26.71 -28.80
CA SER A 107 7.68 -26.68 -30.22
C SER A 107 8.10 -25.26 -30.63
N LYS A 108 8.91 -25.16 -31.69
CA LYS A 108 9.35 -23.86 -32.23
C LYS A 108 8.18 -22.98 -32.65
N ASP A 109 7.17 -23.58 -33.29
CA ASP A 109 5.99 -22.86 -33.77
C ASP A 109 5.16 -22.32 -32.60
N GLU A 110 5.00 -23.08 -31.51
CA GLU A 110 4.30 -22.64 -30.30
C GLU A 110 5.07 -21.54 -29.55
N ILE A 111 6.39 -21.65 -29.48
CA ILE A 111 7.24 -20.59 -28.89
C ILE A 111 7.08 -19.30 -29.71
N GLU A 112 7.17 -19.36 -31.01
CA GLU A 112 7.02 -18.20 -31.88
C GLU A 112 5.64 -17.58 -31.70
N ARG A 113 4.56 -18.37 -31.74
CA ARG A 113 3.19 -17.91 -31.56
C ARG A 113 3.03 -17.15 -30.21
N ARG A 114 3.43 -17.76 -29.11
CA ARG A 114 3.30 -17.17 -27.75
C ARG A 114 4.14 -15.92 -27.58
N VAL A 115 5.38 -15.91 -28.08
CA VAL A 115 6.25 -14.73 -27.99
C VAL A 115 5.68 -13.58 -28.81
N GLN A 116 5.22 -13.83 -30.04
CA GLN A 116 4.61 -12.79 -30.87
C GLN A 116 3.31 -12.23 -30.25
N GLU A 117 2.48 -13.09 -29.69
CA GLU A 117 1.25 -12.69 -29.03
C GLU A 117 1.53 -11.81 -27.81
N ALA A 118 2.42 -12.25 -26.90
CA ALA A 118 2.82 -11.48 -25.73
C ALA A 118 3.50 -10.16 -26.12
N ALA A 119 4.36 -10.17 -27.15
CA ALA A 119 5.02 -8.96 -27.66
C ALA A 119 4.02 -7.95 -28.22
N ARG A 120 2.94 -8.41 -28.85
CA ARG A 120 1.87 -7.55 -29.37
C ARG A 120 1.05 -6.95 -28.21
N VAL A 121 0.70 -7.76 -27.21
CA VAL A 121 -0.05 -7.31 -26.04
C VAL A 121 0.71 -6.23 -25.27
N LEU A 122 2.05 -6.35 -25.21
CA LEU A 122 2.94 -5.44 -24.48
C LEU A 122 3.51 -4.32 -25.37
N GLU A 123 3.15 -4.25 -26.64
CA GLU A 123 3.64 -3.25 -27.61
C GLU A 123 5.18 -3.22 -27.73
N ILE A 124 5.83 -4.40 -27.72
CA ILE A 124 7.29 -4.54 -27.83
C ILE A 124 7.75 -5.33 -29.05
N THR A 125 6.88 -5.54 -30.02
CA THR A 125 7.17 -6.35 -31.22
C THR A 125 8.39 -5.82 -32.00
N GLU A 126 8.54 -4.51 -32.12
CA GLU A 126 9.69 -3.88 -32.81
C GLU A 126 11.02 -4.03 -32.05
N TYR A 127 10.99 -4.42 -30.78
CA TYR A 127 12.19 -4.57 -29.94
C TYR A 127 12.66 -6.02 -29.83
N LEU A 128 11.97 -7.01 -30.40
CA LEU A 128 12.24 -8.43 -30.22
C LEU A 128 13.70 -8.82 -30.53
N GLN A 129 14.34 -8.16 -31.50
CA GLN A 129 15.72 -8.44 -31.88
C GLN A 129 16.76 -7.60 -31.11
N ARG A 130 16.32 -6.66 -30.24
CA ARG A 130 17.23 -5.84 -29.44
C ARG A 130 17.71 -6.60 -28.19
N LYS A 131 18.83 -6.15 -27.62
CA LYS A 131 19.31 -6.61 -26.31
C LYS A 131 18.84 -5.65 -25.20
N PRO A 132 18.73 -6.10 -23.94
CA PRO A 132 18.26 -5.30 -22.83
C PRO A 132 18.94 -3.95 -22.64
N LYS A 133 20.26 -3.86 -22.93
CA LYS A 133 21.02 -2.60 -22.81
C LYS A 133 20.58 -1.50 -23.78
N ALA A 134 19.90 -1.87 -24.87
CA ALA A 134 19.39 -0.94 -25.90
C ALA A 134 17.92 -0.54 -25.64
N LEU A 135 17.39 -0.79 -24.45
CA LEU A 135 16.00 -0.53 -24.05
C LEU A 135 15.94 0.51 -22.93
N SER A 136 14.85 1.30 -22.91
CA SER A 136 14.50 2.16 -21.78
C SER A 136 14.07 1.33 -20.54
N GLY A 137 13.91 1.98 -19.39
CA GLY A 137 13.42 1.33 -18.17
C GLY A 137 12.08 0.63 -18.37
N GLY A 138 11.08 1.35 -18.89
CA GLY A 138 9.75 0.80 -19.17
C GLY A 138 9.76 -0.32 -20.22
N GLN A 139 10.60 -0.21 -21.27
CA GLN A 139 10.76 -1.29 -22.24
C GLN A 139 11.35 -2.56 -21.59
N ARG A 140 12.36 -2.41 -20.71
CA ARG A 140 12.90 -3.56 -19.96
C ARG A 140 11.84 -4.20 -19.06
N GLN A 141 11.02 -3.39 -18.41
CA GLN A 141 9.92 -3.89 -17.58
C GLN A 141 8.90 -4.67 -18.43
N ARG A 142 8.44 -4.13 -19.56
CA ARG A 142 7.53 -4.84 -20.50
C ARG A 142 8.13 -6.18 -20.95
N VAL A 143 9.44 -6.25 -21.18
CA VAL A 143 10.13 -7.52 -21.50
C VAL A 143 10.09 -8.49 -20.32
N ALA A 144 10.30 -8.02 -19.08
CA ALA A 144 10.21 -8.87 -17.88
C ALA A 144 8.77 -9.42 -17.69
N MET A 145 7.77 -8.59 -17.95
CA MET A 145 6.36 -9.03 -17.95
C MET A 145 6.11 -10.03 -19.08
N GLY A 146 6.66 -9.82 -20.28
CA GLY A 146 6.57 -10.74 -21.41
C GLY A 146 7.13 -12.13 -21.08
N ARG A 147 8.25 -12.21 -20.36
CA ARG A 147 8.80 -13.49 -19.87
C ARG A 147 7.84 -14.24 -18.93
N ALA A 148 7.05 -13.50 -18.16
CA ALA A 148 6.04 -14.08 -17.29
C ALA A 148 4.81 -14.54 -18.06
N ILE A 149 4.28 -13.68 -18.94
CA ILE A 149 3.02 -13.88 -19.68
C ILE A 149 3.12 -15.08 -20.65
N VAL A 150 4.22 -15.22 -21.39
CA VAL A 150 4.38 -16.32 -22.39
C VAL A 150 4.23 -17.71 -21.77
N ARG A 151 4.37 -17.84 -20.45
CA ARG A 151 4.25 -19.10 -19.71
C ARG A 151 2.80 -19.47 -19.40
N GLU A 152 1.88 -18.51 -19.49
CA GLU A 152 0.47 -18.66 -19.10
C GLU A 152 0.37 -19.29 -17.68
N PRO A 153 0.93 -18.65 -16.65
CA PRO A 153 1.00 -19.22 -15.32
C PRO A 153 -0.37 -19.17 -14.63
N SER A 154 -0.56 -20.01 -13.62
CA SER A 154 -1.75 -19.98 -12.76
C SER A 154 -1.82 -18.71 -11.90
N ALA A 155 -0.68 -18.13 -11.52
CA ALA A 155 -0.60 -16.86 -10.79
C ALA A 155 0.65 -16.05 -11.15
N PHE A 156 0.53 -14.73 -11.10
CA PHE A 156 1.65 -13.77 -11.18
C PHE A 156 2.09 -13.31 -9.79
N LEU A 157 3.38 -13.28 -9.58
CA LEU A 157 4.03 -12.73 -8.39
C LEU A 157 4.92 -11.55 -8.82
N MET A 158 4.71 -10.36 -8.25
CA MET A 158 5.41 -9.15 -8.65
C MET A 158 6.06 -8.48 -7.42
N ASP A 159 7.40 -8.47 -7.40
CA ASP A 159 8.20 -7.88 -6.32
C ASP A 159 8.67 -6.48 -6.73
N GLU A 160 7.95 -5.44 -6.33
CA GLU A 160 8.21 -4.02 -6.61
C GLU A 160 8.58 -3.70 -8.07
N PRO A 161 7.80 -4.13 -9.06
CA PRO A 161 8.23 -4.05 -10.46
C PRO A 161 8.35 -2.62 -11.02
N LEU A 162 7.75 -1.61 -10.36
CA LEU A 162 7.75 -0.21 -10.81
C LEU A 162 8.78 0.67 -10.06
N SER A 163 9.41 0.18 -9.00
CA SER A 163 10.27 0.97 -8.10
C SER A 163 11.47 1.63 -8.80
N ASN A 164 12.03 0.99 -9.83
CA ASN A 164 13.19 1.48 -10.58
C ASN A 164 12.86 2.43 -11.75
N LEU A 165 11.61 2.91 -11.83
CA LEU A 165 11.16 3.84 -12.86
C LEU A 165 11.09 5.28 -12.32
N ASP A 166 11.34 6.26 -13.20
CA ASP A 166 11.03 7.66 -12.90
C ASP A 166 9.52 7.89 -12.70
N ALA A 167 9.15 8.98 -12.04
CA ALA A 167 7.76 9.24 -11.64
C ALA A 167 6.78 9.26 -12.83
N LYS A 168 7.17 9.89 -13.96
CA LYS A 168 6.29 9.97 -15.15
C LYS A 168 6.06 8.60 -15.77
N LEU A 169 7.12 7.82 -15.91
CA LEU A 169 7.07 6.48 -16.48
C LEU A 169 6.32 5.52 -15.54
N ARG A 170 6.46 5.67 -14.21
CA ARG A 170 5.73 4.89 -13.22
C ARG A 170 4.21 5.07 -13.35
N VAL A 171 3.73 6.30 -13.50
CA VAL A 171 2.29 6.58 -13.73
C VAL A 171 1.78 5.89 -14.99
N GLN A 172 2.53 5.98 -16.09
CA GLN A 172 2.16 5.32 -17.34
C GLN A 172 2.14 3.80 -17.19
N MET A 173 3.20 3.21 -16.64
CA MET A 173 3.33 1.76 -16.48
C MET A 173 2.31 1.17 -15.51
N ARG A 174 1.91 1.92 -14.48
CA ARG A 174 0.82 1.53 -13.58
C ARG A 174 -0.50 1.38 -14.34
N SER A 175 -0.86 2.35 -15.17
CA SER A 175 -2.08 2.27 -16.00
C SER A 175 -2.02 1.08 -16.96
N GLU A 176 -0.87 0.85 -17.60
CA GLU A 176 -0.67 -0.28 -18.50
C GLU A 176 -0.79 -1.64 -17.78
N LEU A 177 -0.27 -1.72 -16.55
CA LEU A 177 -0.37 -2.94 -15.73
C LEU A 177 -1.82 -3.24 -15.36
N GLY A 178 -2.60 -2.23 -14.98
CA GLY A 178 -4.04 -2.39 -14.71
C GLY A 178 -4.81 -2.87 -15.95
N LEU A 179 -4.56 -2.28 -17.13
CA LEU A 179 -5.17 -2.72 -18.38
C LEU A 179 -4.75 -4.14 -18.76
N LEU A 180 -3.51 -4.50 -18.53
CA LEU A 180 -3.00 -5.84 -18.77
C LEU A 180 -3.69 -6.86 -17.87
N HIS A 181 -3.80 -6.58 -16.56
CA HIS A 181 -4.50 -7.45 -15.62
C HIS A 181 -5.97 -7.64 -16.02
N ALA A 182 -6.69 -6.55 -16.33
CA ALA A 182 -8.09 -6.61 -16.78
C ALA A 182 -8.28 -7.49 -18.04
N ARG A 183 -7.26 -7.58 -18.90
CA ARG A 183 -7.26 -8.43 -20.09
C ARG A 183 -6.95 -9.89 -19.79
N LEU A 184 -5.94 -10.14 -18.95
CA LEU A 184 -5.45 -11.49 -18.65
C LEU A 184 -6.28 -12.17 -17.56
N LYS A 185 -6.82 -11.41 -16.61
CA LYS A 185 -7.58 -11.87 -15.42
C LYS A 185 -6.85 -12.96 -14.63
N THR A 186 -5.52 -12.92 -14.61
CA THR A 186 -4.70 -13.91 -13.91
C THR A 186 -4.52 -13.47 -12.47
N THR A 187 -4.71 -14.38 -11.52
CA THR A 187 -4.45 -14.16 -10.09
C THR A 187 -3.09 -13.50 -9.88
N THR A 188 -3.06 -12.37 -9.20
CA THR A 188 -1.85 -11.56 -9.08
C THR A 188 -1.59 -11.16 -7.62
N MET A 189 -0.40 -11.47 -7.13
CA MET A 189 0.12 -10.97 -5.86
C MET A 189 1.22 -9.97 -6.15
N TYR A 190 1.02 -8.73 -5.73
CA TYR A 190 1.88 -7.60 -6.03
C TYR A 190 2.43 -6.98 -4.74
N VAL A 191 3.72 -6.77 -4.66
CA VAL A 191 4.37 -6.09 -3.54
C VAL A 191 4.79 -4.69 -3.96
N THR A 192 4.48 -3.70 -3.15
CA THR A 192 4.95 -2.32 -3.31
C THR A 192 5.10 -1.61 -1.96
N HIS A 193 5.89 -0.55 -1.95
CA HIS A 193 5.90 0.45 -0.88
C HIS A 193 5.14 1.74 -1.27
N ASP A 194 4.65 1.84 -2.52
CA ASP A 194 3.91 2.99 -3.03
C ASP A 194 2.40 2.79 -2.80
N GLN A 195 1.84 3.61 -1.91
CA GLN A 195 0.41 3.56 -1.58
C GLN A 195 -0.48 3.88 -2.79
N VAL A 196 -0.01 4.76 -3.70
CA VAL A 196 -0.79 5.12 -4.89
C VAL A 196 -0.92 3.92 -5.84
N GLU A 197 0.14 3.09 -5.94
CA GLU A 197 0.06 1.83 -6.68
C GLU A 197 -0.97 0.90 -6.04
N ALA A 198 -0.93 0.72 -4.73
CA ALA A 198 -1.87 -0.13 -4.00
C ALA A 198 -3.32 0.31 -4.17
N MET A 199 -3.58 1.59 -3.97
CA MET A 199 -4.93 2.16 -4.05
C MET A 199 -5.52 2.18 -5.46
N THR A 200 -4.67 2.06 -6.50
CA THR A 200 -5.12 2.15 -7.91
C THR A 200 -5.10 0.84 -8.66
N LEU A 201 -4.28 -0.13 -8.27
CA LEU A 201 -4.14 -1.41 -8.94
C LEU A 201 -4.88 -2.55 -8.24
N GLY A 202 -4.92 -2.53 -6.89
CA GLY A 202 -5.48 -3.63 -6.11
C GLY A 202 -6.99 -3.71 -6.20
N ASP A 203 -7.52 -4.91 -6.44
CA ASP A 203 -8.91 -5.24 -6.09
C ASP A 203 -9.04 -5.25 -4.56
N ARG A 204 -8.03 -5.84 -3.88
CA ARG A 204 -7.83 -5.76 -2.43
C ARG A 204 -6.38 -5.42 -2.10
N VAL A 205 -6.19 -4.80 -0.94
CA VAL A 205 -4.87 -4.44 -0.40
C VAL A 205 -4.70 -5.09 0.97
N ALA A 206 -3.61 -5.82 1.16
CA ALA A 206 -3.21 -6.41 2.42
C ALA A 206 -2.12 -5.55 3.08
N VAL A 207 -2.43 -4.98 4.23
CA VAL A 207 -1.49 -4.17 5.02
C VAL A 207 -0.74 -5.07 5.98
N ILE A 208 0.58 -5.16 5.80
CA ILE A 208 1.48 -5.97 6.65
C ILE A 208 2.33 -5.06 7.52
N ARG A 209 2.40 -5.38 8.81
CA ARG A 209 3.24 -4.69 9.79
C ARG A 209 4.00 -5.69 10.65
N LYS A 210 5.32 -5.61 10.72
CA LYS A 210 6.18 -6.51 11.53
C LYS A 210 5.85 -8.01 11.35
N GLY A 211 5.56 -8.41 10.12
CA GLY A 211 5.22 -9.78 9.79
C GLY A 211 3.76 -10.19 10.05
N ILE A 212 2.94 -9.30 10.59
CA ILE A 212 1.54 -9.54 10.94
C ILE A 212 0.63 -8.84 9.95
N LEU A 213 -0.41 -9.53 9.50
CA LEU A 213 -1.48 -8.95 8.69
C LEU A 213 -2.36 -8.05 9.57
N GLN A 214 -2.45 -6.76 9.20
CA GLN A 214 -3.26 -5.78 9.93
C GLN A 214 -4.69 -5.72 9.42
N GLN A 215 -4.85 -5.66 8.10
CA GLN A 215 -6.14 -5.64 7.41
C GLN A 215 -5.96 -6.05 5.96
N VAL A 216 -6.95 -6.72 5.38
CA VAL A 216 -7.03 -6.96 3.93
C VAL A 216 -8.44 -6.62 3.46
N ASP A 217 -8.55 -5.63 2.56
CA ASP A 217 -9.83 -5.12 2.11
C ASP A 217 -9.69 -4.39 0.77
N ALA A 218 -10.84 -4.01 0.18
CA ALA A 218 -10.85 -3.09 -0.96
C ALA A 218 -10.18 -1.75 -0.59
N PRO A 219 -9.45 -1.08 -1.52
CA PRO A 219 -8.74 0.16 -1.23
C PRO A 219 -9.59 1.22 -0.53
N GLN A 220 -10.83 1.41 -0.98
CA GLN A 220 -11.75 2.40 -0.39
C GLN A 220 -12.19 2.03 1.02
N GLU A 221 -12.33 0.74 1.34
CA GLU A 221 -12.66 0.27 2.69
C GLU A 221 -11.51 0.49 3.66
N LEU A 222 -10.27 0.18 3.27
CA LEU A 222 -9.08 0.50 4.07
C LEU A 222 -8.98 1.99 4.40
N TYR A 223 -9.34 2.85 3.44
CA TYR A 223 -9.30 4.30 3.62
C TYR A 223 -10.41 4.80 4.54
N LYS A 224 -11.64 4.28 4.35
CA LYS A 224 -12.83 4.74 5.07
C LYS A 224 -13.01 4.06 6.42
N ASN A 225 -12.65 2.78 6.52
CA ASN A 225 -12.89 1.92 7.68
C ASN A 225 -11.59 1.20 8.10
N PRO A 226 -10.53 1.96 8.49
CA PRO A 226 -9.29 1.34 8.95
C PRO A 226 -9.54 0.54 10.23
N ALA A 227 -8.99 -0.67 10.31
CA ALA A 227 -9.18 -1.57 11.46
C ALA A 227 -8.47 -1.07 12.73
N ASN A 228 -7.41 -0.31 12.58
CA ASN A 228 -6.64 0.21 13.71
C ASN A 228 -5.91 1.52 13.34
N LEU A 229 -5.30 2.13 14.34
CA LEU A 229 -4.56 3.37 14.26
C LEU A 229 -3.40 3.31 13.26
N PHE A 230 -2.70 2.16 13.21
CA PHE A 230 -1.61 1.97 12.25
C PHE A 230 -2.12 2.01 10.81
N VAL A 231 -3.17 1.25 10.47
CA VAL A 231 -3.76 1.27 9.10
C VAL A 231 -4.26 2.65 8.75
N ALA A 232 -4.91 3.35 9.70
CA ALA A 232 -5.43 4.70 9.53
C ALA A 232 -4.34 5.71 9.15
N GLY A 233 -3.20 5.66 9.84
CA GLY A 233 -2.06 6.55 9.59
C GLY A 233 -1.20 6.14 8.41
N PHE A 234 -1.09 4.82 8.16
CA PHE A 234 -0.32 4.30 7.03
C PHE A 234 -1.02 4.55 5.70
N ILE A 235 -2.35 4.44 5.63
CA ILE A 235 -3.13 4.60 4.38
C ILE A 235 -3.60 6.04 4.21
N GLY A 236 -3.08 6.71 3.19
CA GLY A 236 -3.41 8.09 2.81
C GLY A 236 -2.18 8.97 2.64
N SER A 237 -2.27 9.95 1.74
CA SER A 237 -1.22 10.96 1.50
C SER A 237 -1.86 12.32 1.26
N PRO A 238 -1.72 13.27 2.20
CA PRO A 238 -1.07 13.14 3.51
C PRO A 238 -1.75 12.12 4.42
N ALA A 239 -1.04 11.70 5.48
CA ALA A 239 -1.54 10.77 6.49
C ALA A 239 -2.71 11.35 7.29
N MET A 240 -3.46 10.49 8.00
CA MET A 240 -4.49 10.92 8.96
C MET A 240 -3.85 11.70 10.12
N ASN A 241 -4.49 12.80 10.52
CA ASN A 241 -4.08 13.57 11.70
C ASN A 241 -4.61 12.89 12.95
N PHE A 242 -3.78 12.80 14.00
CA PHE A 242 -4.13 12.18 15.28
C PHE A 242 -4.09 13.18 16.40
N ILE A 243 -5.18 13.29 17.16
CA ILE A 243 -5.34 14.20 18.29
C ILE A 243 -5.77 13.38 19.50
N GLY A 244 -5.02 13.49 20.59
CA GLY A 244 -5.36 12.83 21.86
C GLY A 244 -6.44 13.59 22.62
N GLY A 245 -7.31 12.85 23.34
CA GLY A 245 -8.35 13.47 24.15
C GLY A 245 -9.20 12.48 24.92
N GLN A 246 -10.38 12.94 25.33
CA GLN A 246 -11.38 12.12 26.04
C GLN A 246 -12.77 12.37 25.47
N VAL A 247 -13.58 11.34 25.41
CA VAL A 247 -15.00 11.46 25.00
C VAL A 247 -15.88 11.51 26.25
N SER A 248 -16.65 12.58 26.37
CA SER A 248 -17.62 12.76 27.45
C SER A 248 -18.81 13.57 26.99
N ASN A 249 -20.01 13.17 27.41
CA ASN A 249 -21.25 13.89 27.14
C ASN A 249 -21.47 14.22 25.64
N GLY A 250 -21.14 13.31 24.74
CA GLY A 250 -21.29 13.50 23.30
C GLY A 250 -20.27 14.44 22.65
N HIS A 251 -19.16 14.75 23.34
CA HIS A 251 -18.08 15.60 22.83
C HIS A 251 -16.73 14.93 23.03
N PHE A 252 -15.85 15.13 22.07
CA PHE A 252 -14.42 14.84 22.17
C PHE A 252 -13.71 16.10 22.68
N ASP A 253 -13.18 16.03 23.90
CA ASP A 253 -12.42 17.07 24.59
C ASP A 253 -10.94 16.79 24.39
N TYR A 254 -10.24 17.69 23.64
CA TYR A 254 -8.80 17.58 23.37
C TYR A 254 -7.97 18.57 24.21
N GLY A 255 -8.57 19.16 25.25
CA GLY A 255 -7.91 20.05 26.23
C GLY A 255 -8.09 21.53 25.90
N THR A 256 -7.78 21.99 24.72
CA THR A 256 -7.94 23.40 24.29
C THR A 256 -9.29 23.67 23.61
N GLY A 257 -10.05 22.60 23.27
CA GLY A 257 -11.37 22.71 22.66
C GLY A 257 -12.15 21.41 22.69
N LYS A 258 -13.34 21.43 22.09
CA LYS A 258 -14.25 20.28 22.03
C LYS A 258 -14.87 20.17 20.65
N LEU A 259 -15.02 18.94 20.18
CA LEU A 259 -15.71 18.61 18.94
C LEU A 259 -16.91 17.68 19.25
N PRO A 260 -18.07 17.85 18.63
CA PRO A 260 -19.19 16.94 18.83
C PRO A 260 -18.88 15.56 18.27
N VAL A 261 -19.29 14.53 18.99
CA VAL A 261 -19.20 13.14 18.55
C VAL A 261 -20.58 12.69 18.09
N THR A 262 -20.68 12.31 16.81
CA THR A 262 -21.96 11.99 16.16
C THR A 262 -22.33 10.51 16.25
N ARG A 263 -21.37 9.65 16.68
CA ARG A 263 -21.58 8.20 16.86
C ARG A 263 -21.50 7.84 18.35
N ASP A 264 -22.17 6.73 18.71
CA ASP A 264 -22.07 6.19 20.07
C ASP A 264 -20.65 5.57 20.24
N ILE A 265 -19.82 6.23 21.03
CA ILE A 265 -18.56 5.67 21.50
C ILE A 265 -18.82 5.18 22.91
N ALA A 266 -18.40 3.96 23.22
CA ALA A 266 -18.63 3.35 24.53
C ALA A 266 -18.15 4.30 25.66
N ALA A 267 -19.08 4.83 26.44
CA ALA A 267 -18.78 5.70 27.55
C ALA A 267 -17.94 4.92 28.59
N GLY A 268 -16.73 5.39 28.85
CA GLY A 268 -15.79 4.74 29.79
C GLY A 268 -14.51 4.21 29.15
N SER A 269 -14.33 4.33 27.85
CA SER A 269 -13.01 4.21 27.22
C SER A 269 -12.12 5.34 27.77
N GLY A 270 -10.97 5.02 28.32
CA GLY A 270 -10.01 5.96 28.89
C GLY A 270 -9.65 7.12 27.95
N ARG A 271 -8.38 7.41 27.75
CA ARG A 271 -7.95 8.33 26.71
C ARG A 271 -8.17 7.73 25.34
N VAL A 272 -8.63 8.55 24.41
CA VAL A 272 -8.91 8.17 23.02
C VAL A 272 -8.07 9.01 22.06
N VAL A 273 -7.81 8.47 20.89
CA VAL A 273 -7.17 9.17 19.77
C VAL A 273 -8.22 9.44 18.71
N ALA A 274 -8.49 10.72 18.43
CA ALA A 274 -9.31 11.10 17.28
C ALA A 274 -8.45 11.15 16.01
N GLY A 275 -8.89 10.47 14.96
CA GLY A 275 -8.29 10.50 13.63
C GLY A 275 -9.11 11.37 12.69
N ILE A 276 -8.48 12.36 12.06
CA ILE A 276 -9.14 13.28 11.13
C ILE A 276 -8.35 13.29 9.82
N ARG A 277 -8.99 12.92 8.70
CA ARG A 277 -8.34 12.99 7.38
C ARG A 277 -8.09 14.44 6.97
N PRO A 278 -7.01 14.76 6.24
CA PRO A 278 -6.71 16.12 5.79
C PRO A 278 -7.85 16.81 5.04
N GLU A 279 -8.62 16.08 4.24
CA GLU A 279 -9.75 16.58 3.47
C GLU A 279 -11.03 16.81 4.29
N HIS A 280 -11.07 16.36 5.54
CA HIS A 280 -12.20 16.59 6.46
C HIS A 280 -12.03 17.87 7.28
N PHE A 281 -10.94 18.61 7.05
CA PHE A 281 -10.81 20.00 7.50
C PHE A 281 -11.26 20.94 6.39
N PHE A 282 -11.86 22.06 6.77
CA PHE A 282 -12.25 23.10 5.81
C PHE A 282 -12.04 24.51 6.38
N VAL A 283 -11.81 25.47 5.49
CA VAL A 283 -11.78 26.90 5.87
C VAL A 283 -13.20 27.44 5.82
N PRO A 284 -13.76 27.89 6.94
CA PRO A 284 -15.13 28.37 6.99
C PRO A 284 -15.35 29.62 6.15
N GLN A 285 -16.47 29.70 5.43
CA GLN A 285 -16.87 30.89 4.67
C GLN A 285 -17.76 31.85 5.49
N GLY A 286 -17.82 31.70 6.82
CA GLY A 286 -18.64 32.47 7.73
C GLY A 286 -18.32 32.13 9.19
N GLU A 287 -19.18 32.56 10.11
CA GLU A 287 -19.05 32.20 11.51
C GLU A 287 -19.32 30.71 11.71
N LEU A 288 -18.38 29.98 12.29
CA LEU A 288 -18.53 28.61 12.75
C LEU A 288 -19.07 28.59 14.17
N HIS A 289 -19.88 27.57 14.47
CA HIS A 289 -20.18 27.29 15.87
C HIS A 289 -18.88 26.89 16.59
N PRO A 290 -18.61 27.39 17.82
CA PRO A 290 -17.35 27.13 18.54
C PRO A 290 -16.94 25.66 18.62
N ASP A 291 -17.95 24.75 18.67
CA ASP A 291 -17.71 23.29 18.77
C ASP A 291 -17.52 22.59 17.41
N GLN A 292 -17.43 23.33 16.30
CA GLN A 292 -17.30 22.74 14.94
C GLN A 292 -15.94 22.94 14.31
N GLY A 293 -14.97 23.42 15.07
CA GLY A 293 -13.64 23.66 14.55
C GLY A 293 -12.54 23.60 15.60
N VAL A 294 -11.33 23.67 15.10
CA VAL A 294 -10.12 23.69 15.92
C VAL A 294 -9.38 25.02 15.70
N GLU A 295 -8.94 25.65 16.78
CA GLU A 295 -8.03 26.79 16.68
C GLU A 295 -6.65 26.30 16.26
N ALA A 296 -6.08 26.94 15.25
CA ALA A 296 -4.85 26.52 14.62
C ALA A 296 -3.95 27.72 14.28
N GLU A 297 -2.64 27.53 14.46
CA GLU A 297 -1.62 28.46 13.95
C GLU A 297 -1.04 27.87 12.66
N VAL A 298 -1.14 28.62 11.56
CA VAL A 298 -0.70 28.18 10.23
C VAL A 298 0.82 28.30 10.11
N GLY A 299 1.50 27.17 9.95
CA GLY A 299 2.96 27.12 9.77
C GLY A 299 3.39 27.28 8.33
N LEU A 300 2.86 26.44 7.42
CA LEU A 300 3.22 26.38 6.00
C LEU A 300 1.98 26.15 5.13
N VAL A 301 2.00 26.69 3.93
CA VAL A 301 0.97 26.42 2.91
C VAL A 301 1.64 25.96 1.62
N GLU A 302 1.30 24.77 1.15
CA GLU A 302 1.78 24.20 -0.11
C GLU A 302 0.68 24.24 -1.15
N GLN A 303 0.90 24.98 -2.23
CA GLN A 303 -0.04 25.09 -3.35
C GLN A 303 0.21 23.96 -4.36
N LEU A 304 -0.74 23.04 -4.51
CA LEU A 304 -0.63 21.90 -5.42
C LEU A 304 -1.40 22.10 -6.76
N GLY A 305 -1.97 23.28 -6.97
CA GLY A 305 -2.76 23.62 -8.15
C GLY A 305 -4.25 23.39 -7.94
N SER A 306 -4.73 22.16 -7.91
CA SER A 306 -6.14 21.84 -7.63
C SER A 306 -6.50 21.89 -6.15
N ASP A 307 -5.52 21.70 -5.27
CA ASP A 307 -5.66 21.65 -3.82
C ASP A 307 -4.53 22.47 -3.17
N ALA A 308 -4.70 22.82 -1.91
CA ALA A 308 -3.62 23.33 -1.06
C ALA A 308 -3.53 22.50 0.23
N LEU A 309 -2.29 22.26 0.68
CA LEU A 309 -2.03 21.67 1.99
C LEU A 309 -1.68 22.79 2.96
N VAL A 310 -2.44 22.90 4.03
CA VAL A 310 -2.21 23.84 5.12
C VAL A 310 -1.65 23.04 6.29
N HIS A 311 -0.37 23.24 6.59
CA HIS A 311 0.29 22.69 7.77
C HIS A 311 0.05 23.64 8.94
N PHE A 312 -0.47 23.12 10.02
CA PHE A 312 -0.81 23.91 11.20
C PHE A 312 -0.45 23.18 12.50
N GLU A 313 -0.39 23.93 13.57
CA GLU A 313 -0.13 23.40 14.91
C GLU A 313 -1.34 23.63 15.81
N LEU A 314 -1.64 22.61 16.60
CA LEU A 314 -2.63 22.65 17.68
C LEU A 314 -1.89 22.72 19.01
N ASP A 315 -2.36 23.58 19.90
CA ASP A 315 -1.80 23.73 21.26
C ASP A 315 -2.25 22.58 22.17
N VAL A 316 -1.90 21.36 21.76
CA VAL A 316 -2.14 20.11 22.48
C VAL A 316 -0.94 19.17 22.31
N ALA A 317 -0.62 18.43 23.36
CA ALA A 317 0.49 17.49 23.32
C ALA A 317 0.27 16.40 22.25
N PRO A 318 1.32 16.04 21.50
CA PRO A 318 1.21 14.99 20.49
C PRO A 318 0.93 13.62 21.12
N VAL A 319 0.14 12.81 20.42
CA VAL A 319 -0.08 11.41 20.80
C VAL A 319 1.13 10.59 20.38
N LEU A 320 1.69 9.81 21.29
CA LEU A 320 2.88 8.99 21.06
C LEU A 320 2.65 7.52 21.40
N THR A 321 1.61 6.91 20.82
CA THR A 321 1.44 5.45 20.90
C THR A 321 2.58 4.74 20.15
N PRO A 322 2.83 3.44 20.42
CA PRO A 322 3.81 2.66 19.67
C PRO A 322 3.56 2.71 18.16
N ASP A 323 2.29 2.75 17.74
CA ASP A 323 1.88 2.80 16.35
C ASP A 323 2.26 4.12 15.67
N ILE A 324 1.99 5.25 16.33
CA ILE A 324 2.32 6.58 15.81
C ILE A 324 3.83 6.77 15.75
N ARG A 325 4.58 6.28 16.76
CA ARG A 325 6.05 6.34 16.72
C ARG A 325 6.62 5.63 15.50
N GLU A 326 6.12 4.44 15.20
CA GLU A 326 6.56 3.67 14.02
C GLU A 326 6.21 4.40 12.71
N LEU A 327 5.01 4.98 12.61
CA LEU A 327 4.61 5.77 11.44
C LEU A 327 5.51 7.00 11.23
N LEU A 328 5.92 7.69 12.30
CA LEU A 328 6.85 8.81 12.25
C LEU A 328 8.25 8.36 11.82
N GLU A 329 8.76 7.27 12.40
CA GLU A 329 10.06 6.68 12.03
C GLU A 329 10.10 6.30 10.54
N ASP A 330 9.02 5.68 10.02
CA ASP A 330 8.89 5.34 8.60
C ASP A 330 8.83 6.59 7.69
N ALA A 331 8.25 7.68 8.18
CA ALA A 331 8.24 8.98 7.48
C ALA A 331 9.61 9.69 7.56
N GLY A 332 10.55 9.16 8.34
CA GLY A 332 11.87 9.78 8.58
C GLY A 332 11.83 10.93 9.60
N GLU A 333 10.78 10.99 10.40
CA GLU A 333 10.62 11.95 11.50
C GLU A 333 11.06 11.33 12.82
N ASP A 334 11.80 12.11 13.64
CA ASP A 334 12.20 11.67 14.96
C ASP A 334 11.11 12.06 15.99
N ALA A 335 10.48 11.06 16.58
CA ALA A 335 9.47 11.25 17.63
C ALA A 335 9.99 12.06 18.82
N SER A 336 11.32 12.06 19.07
CA SER A 336 11.92 12.85 20.15
C SER A 336 12.04 14.36 19.81
N SER A 337 11.88 14.73 18.54
CA SER A 337 11.92 16.11 18.05
C SER A 337 10.54 16.80 18.05
N LEU A 338 9.48 16.06 18.38
CA LEU A 338 8.15 16.63 18.54
C LEU A 338 8.11 17.54 19.78
N GLY A 339 7.69 18.80 19.56
CA GLY A 339 7.48 19.76 20.64
C GLY A 339 6.24 19.43 21.49
N ASP A 340 5.75 20.44 22.21
CA ASP A 340 4.54 20.33 23.04
C ASP A 340 3.25 20.50 22.22
N THR A 341 3.35 20.71 20.90
CA THR A 341 2.23 20.98 19.99
C THR A 341 2.02 19.82 19.00
N THR A 342 0.77 19.55 18.65
CA THR A 342 0.42 18.54 17.62
C THR A 342 0.45 19.20 16.24
N LYS A 343 1.32 18.69 15.36
CA LYS A 343 1.35 19.08 13.94
C LYS A 343 0.26 18.35 13.18
N ALA A 344 -0.45 19.09 12.33
CA ALA A 344 -1.53 18.56 11.51
C ALA A 344 -1.53 19.19 10.11
N VAL A 345 -2.21 18.54 9.19
CA VAL A 345 -2.32 18.97 7.79
C VAL A 345 -3.77 18.96 7.37
N ALA A 346 -4.25 20.07 6.80
CA ALA A 346 -5.54 20.17 6.14
C ALA A 346 -5.37 20.22 4.63
N ARG A 347 -6.25 19.57 3.88
CA ARG A 347 -6.37 19.71 2.42
C ARG A 347 -7.58 20.60 2.12
N VAL A 348 -7.34 21.78 1.57
CA VAL A 348 -8.37 22.79 1.37
C VAL A 348 -8.38 23.32 -0.07
N ASP A 349 -9.45 24.04 -0.42
CA ASP A 349 -9.54 24.77 -1.69
C ASP A 349 -8.41 25.82 -1.78
N PRO A 350 -7.60 25.83 -2.87
CA PRO A 350 -6.49 26.76 -3.03
C PRO A 350 -6.93 28.24 -3.02
N LEU A 351 -8.20 28.54 -3.31
CA LEU A 351 -8.73 29.91 -3.28
C LEU A 351 -9.10 30.37 -1.87
N ALA A 352 -9.19 29.47 -0.91
CA ALA A 352 -9.56 29.74 0.48
C ALA A 352 -8.38 29.55 1.45
N THR A 353 -7.14 29.56 0.97
CA THR A 353 -5.97 29.30 1.83
C THR A 353 -5.65 30.47 2.74
N PRO A 354 -5.39 30.23 4.03
CA PRO A 354 -4.83 31.20 4.97
C PRO A 354 -3.36 31.49 4.64
N ARG A 355 -2.77 32.46 5.34
CA ARG A 355 -1.34 32.76 5.22
C ARG A 355 -0.54 32.13 6.34
N PRO A 356 0.74 31.77 6.12
CA PRO A 356 1.63 31.38 7.21
C PRO A 356 1.67 32.45 8.30
N GLY A 357 1.55 32.01 9.57
CA GLY A 357 1.47 32.87 10.75
C GLY A 357 0.05 33.33 11.12
N ASP A 358 -0.96 33.06 10.30
CA ASP A 358 -2.35 33.36 10.65
C ASP A 358 -2.83 32.40 11.77
N ARG A 359 -3.61 32.95 12.71
CA ARG A 359 -4.42 32.16 13.64
C ARG A 359 -5.84 32.08 13.11
N ILE A 360 -6.30 30.88 12.86
CA ILE A 360 -7.59 30.61 12.24
C ILE A 360 -8.35 29.52 12.99
N VAL A 361 -9.64 29.46 12.76
CA VAL A 361 -10.44 28.29 13.14
C VAL A 361 -10.66 27.47 11.87
N LEU A 362 -10.13 26.26 11.85
CA LEU A 362 -10.43 25.27 10.81
C LEU A 362 -11.67 24.48 11.22
N GLY A 363 -12.67 24.44 10.34
CA GLY A 363 -13.84 23.59 10.52
C GLY A 363 -13.48 22.10 10.38
N VAL A 364 -14.20 21.24 11.07
CA VAL A 364 -14.04 19.77 11.03
C VAL A 364 -15.35 19.09 10.68
N GLU A 365 -15.32 18.18 9.71
CA GLU A 365 -16.43 17.27 9.40
C GLU A 365 -16.50 16.17 10.49
N THR A 366 -17.15 16.46 11.59
CA THR A 366 -17.13 15.64 12.80
C THR A 366 -17.82 14.29 12.68
N ASP A 367 -18.71 14.14 11.70
CA ASP A 367 -19.36 12.87 11.33
C ASP A 367 -18.39 11.88 10.65
N LYS A 368 -17.23 12.36 10.18
CA LYS A 368 -16.18 11.57 9.52
C LYS A 368 -14.95 11.33 10.40
N MET A 369 -15.00 11.76 11.65
CA MET A 369 -13.92 11.47 12.60
C MET A 369 -13.88 9.99 12.92
N HIS A 370 -12.66 9.47 13.05
CA HIS A 370 -12.39 8.13 13.58
C HIS A 370 -11.94 8.23 15.03
N PHE A 371 -12.24 7.20 15.81
CA PHE A 371 -11.78 7.13 17.19
C PHE A 371 -11.11 5.80 17.44
N PHE A 372 -9.97 5.86 18.11
CA PHE A 372 -9.15 4.70 18.44
C PHE A 372 -8.85 4.70 19.94
N SER A 373 -8.74 3.52 20.52
CA SER A 373 -8.21 3.35 21.88
C SER A 373 -6.73 3.78 21.90
N GLU A 374 -6.36 4.67 22.83
CA GLU A 374 -4.94 5.06 23.00
C GLU A 374 -4.09 3.88 23.46
N ASP A 375 -4.66 2.95 24.21
CA ASP A 375 -3.96 1.80 24.78
C ASP A 375 -3.73 0.67 23.76
N THR A 376 -4.74 0.34 22.92
CA THR A 376 -4.69 -0.80 22.01
C THR A 376 -4.48 -0.42 20.55
N GLY A 377 -4.75 0.84 20.17
CA GLY A 377 -4.77 1.30 18.78
C GLY A 377 -5.97 0.82 17.97
N GLU A 378 -6.88 0.03 18.53
CA GLU A 378 -8.07 -0.47 17.86
C GLU A 378 -9.16 0.60 17.71
N VAL A 379 -9.98 0.48 16.67
CA VAL A 379 -11.18 1.32 16.45
C VAL A 379 -12.20 1.10 17.56
N ILE A 380 -12.83 2.20 18.02
CA ILE A 380 -13.86 2.20 19.08
C ILE A 380 -15.13 2.91 18.62
#